data_fe621420dd16a2750ade4a512db90f9a
#
_entry.id   fe621420dd16a2750ade4a512db90f9a
#
_cell.length_a   1.000
_cell.length_b   1.000
_cell.length_c   1.000
_cell.angle_alpha   90.00
_cell.angle_beta   90.00
_cell.angle_gamma   90.00
#
_symmetry.space_group_name_H-M   'P 1'
#
loop_
_entity.id
_entity.type
_entity.pdbx_description
1 polymer ?
#
loop_
_entity_poly.entity_id
_entity_poly.type
_entity_poly.pdbx_seq_one_letter_code
_entity_poly.pdbx_strand_id
1 'polypeptide(L)'
;MSSRGFTLVEMVLTLIVGSILVLGIAGFVELGTKGYADSVDRQRIQTQAQFVLEKLSREFRHAVPNSFSDSGNCLSFYPIVYSGFYAVEGSDIQFLIGNTNATSPLASGLSLVINPSRQQDLVSDSFDVSGLINDAGYFAVSNQAAILESNSINRRHYIFNANGRVEYCFTAGRISRNGVQVADSVSAASFNYLEPTLQRGGLVHIKLTFTQNDESSHYQQDVQVLNVP
;
A
#
# COMPACT_ATOMS: atom_id res chain seq x y z
N MET A 1 23.85 78.46 5.94
CA MET A 1 22.98 77.25 5.58
C MET A 1 21.73 77.38 6.44
N SER A 2 20.56 77.74 5.89
CA SER A 2 19.32 77.82 6.66
C SER A 2 18.74 76.44 6.81
N SER A 3 18.69 75.92 8.02
CA SER A 3 17.97 74.65 8.34
C SER A 3 16.48 74.95 8.23
N ARG A 4 15.83 74.29 7.24
CA ARG A 4 14.37 74.31 7.13
C ARG A 4 13.84 73.31 8.15
N GLY A 5 13.11 73.79 9.16
CA GLY A 5 12.43 72.98 10.14
C GLY A 5 11.19 72.29 9.51
N PHE A 6 10.89 71.08 9.94
CA PHE A 6 9.67 70.31 9.54
C PHE A 6 8.42 71.01 10.07
N THR A 7 7.39 71.16 9.25
CA THR A 7 6.12 71.70 9.68
C THR A 7 5.27 70.62 10.36
N LEU A 8 4.43 71.00 11.33
CA LEU A 8 3.54 70.06 12.04
C LEU A 8 2.62 69.33 11.09
N VAL A 9 2.16 70.00 10.02
CA VAL A 9 1.28 69.43 8.98
C VAL A 9 2.01 68.33 8.20
N GLU A 10 3.27 68.52 7.84
CA GLU A 10 4.09 67.58 7.12
C GLU A 10 4.34 66.29 7.94
N MET A 11 4.56 66.48 9.28
CA MET A 11 4.71 65.33 10.19
C MET A 11 3.41 64.50 10.29
N VAL A 12 2.26 65.17 10.42
CA VAL A 12 0.96 64.49 10.48
C VAL A 12 0.66 63.77 9.16
N LEU A 13 0.91 64.41 8.02
CA LEU A 13 0.68 63.82 6.70
C LEU A 13 1.57 62.60 6.47
N THR A 14 2.85 62.64 6.85
CA THR A 14 3.77 61.50 6.71
C THR A 14 3.36 60.33 7.60
N LEU A 15 2.83 60.56 8.81
CA LEU A 15 2.32 59.53 9.68
C LEU A 15 1.06 58.86 9.10
N ILE A 16 0.14 59.63 8.53
CA ILE A 16 -1.09 59.08 7.91
C ILE A 16 -0.72 58.23 6.68
N VAL A 17 0.07 58.76 5.75
CA VAL A 17 0.48 58.06 4.55
C VAL A 17 1.31 56.84 4.92
N GLY A 18 2.25 56.96 5.86
CA GLY A 18 3.06 55.84 6.34
C GLY A 18 2.22 54.71 6.94
N SER A 19 1.21 55.05 7.77
CA SER A 19 0.33 54.05 8.36
C SER A 19 -0.51 53.29 7.32
N ILE A 20 -1.01 53.99 6.30
CA ILE A 20 -1.77 53.33 5.19
C ILE A 20 -0.86 52.40 4.40
N LEU A 21 0.36 52.81 4.10
CA LEU A 21 1.33 51.96 3.40
C LEU A 21 1.70 50.72 4.20
N VAL A 22 1.98 50.86 5.51
CA VAL A 22 2.31 49.72 6.38
C VAL A 22 1.15 48.74 6.47
N LEU A 23 -0.09 49.20 6.62
CA LEU A 23 -1.26 48.35 6.62
C LEU A 23 -1.46 47.63 5.27
N GLY A 24 -1.24 48.30 4.16
CA GLY A 24 -1.31 47.70 2.83
C GLY A 24 -0.25 46.60 2.62
N ILE A 25 1.00 46.85 3.04
CA ILE A 25 2.09 45.90 2.97
C ILE A 25 1.81 44.69 3.89
N ALA A 26 1.35 44.92 5.12
CA ALA A 26 1.04 43.87 6.08
C ALA A 26 -0.04 42.92 5.54
N GLY A 27 -1.14 43.50 4.99
CA GLY A 27 -2.19 42.69 4.36
C GLY A 27 -1.71 41.88 3.15
N PHE A 28 -0.84 42.45 2.33
CA PHE A 28 -0.27 41.75 1.17
C PHE A 28 0.64 40.59 1.61
N VAL A 29 1.49 40.81 2.63
CA VAL A 29 2.37 39.78 3.19
C VAL A 29 1.53 38.62 3.81
N GLU A 30 0.47 38.96 4.56
CA GLU A 30 -0.40 37.98 5.17
C GLU A 30 -1.06 37.08 4.10
N LEU A 31 -1.64 37.67 3.06
CA LEU A 31 -2.25 36.91 1.94
C LEU A 31 -1.22 36.08 1.20
N GLY A 32 -0.03 36.64 0.96
CA GLY A 32 1.03 35.90 0.28
C GLY A 32 1.56 34.72 1.07
N THR A 33 1.77 34.89 2.38
CA THR A 33 2.23 33.79 3.26
C THR A 33 1.16 32.71 3.41
N LYS A 34 -0.11 33.07 3.53
CA LYS A 34 -1.22 32.12 3.59
C LYS A 34 -1.31 31.31 2.30
N GLY A 35 -1.32 31.96 1.14
CA GLY A 35 -1.37 31.28 -0.16
C GLY A 35 -0.17 30.34 -0.40
N TYR A 36 1.01 30.72 0.09
CA TYR A 36 2.18 29.85 0.04
C TYR A 36 2.01 28.61 0.94
N ALA A 37 1.56 28.81 2.19
CA ALA A 37 1.32 27.71 3.12
C ALA A 37 0.30 26.72 2.57
N ASP A 38 -0.84 27.21 2.05
CA ASP A 38 -1.89 26.36 1.44
C ASP A 38 -1.35 25.58 0.24
N SER A 39 -0.48 26.18 -0.57
CA SER A 39 0.16 25.50 -1.71
C SER A 39 1.11 24.38 -1.28
N VAL A 40 1.90 24.60 -0.22
CA VAL A 40 2.82 23.59 0.34
C VAL A 40 2.02 22.42 0.94
N ASP A 41 0.94 22.70 1.66
CA ASP A 41 0.09 21.70 2.27
C ASP A 41 -0.59 20.82 1.20
N ARG A 42 -1.09 21.44 0.13
CA ARG A 42 -1.66 20.70 -1.01
C ARG A 42 -0.63 19.79 -1.67
N GLN A 43 0.58 20.26 -1.89
CA GLN A 43 1.65 19.44 -2.46
C GLN A 43 2.03 18.27 -1.56
N ARG A 44 2.06 18.49 -0.24
CA ARG A 44 2.32 17.43 0.75
C ARG A 44 1.27 16.34 0.68
N ILE A 45 -0.02 16.71 0.71
CA ILE A 45 -1.13 15.75 0.61
C ILE A 45 -1.05 14.95 -0.70
N GLN A 46 -0.81 15.59 -1.83
CA GLN A 46 -0.71 14.93 -3.12
C GLN A 46 0.44 13.91 -3.15
N THR A 47 1.61 14.31 -2.66
CA THR A 47 2.78 13.42 -2.60
C THR A 47 2.53 12.23 -1.69
N GLN A 48 1.91 12.46 -0.53
CA GLN A 48 1.58 11.40 0.43
C GLN A 48 0.55 10.43 -0.15
N ALA A 49 -0.51 10.95 -0.79
CA ALA A 49 -1.54 10.14 -1.42
C ALA A 49 -0.97 9.25 -2.53
N GLN A 50 -0.13 9.82 -3.41
CA GLN A 50 0.54 9.06 -4.47
C GLN A 50 1.44 7.97 -3.90
N PHE A 51 2.24 8.29 -2.89
CA PHE A 51 3.09 7.30 -2.23
C PHE A 51 2.29 6.13 -1.66
N VAL A 52 1.19 6.42 -0.94
CA VAL A 52 0.35 5.39 -0.33
C VAL A 52 -0.31 4.52 -1.39
N LEU A 53 -0.91 5.14 -2.42
CA LEU A 53 -1.57 4.41 -3.50
C LEU A 53 -0.59 3.53 -4.28
N GLU A 54 0.60 4.04 -4.58
CA GLU A 54 1.63 3.24 -5.26
C GLU A 54 2.11 2.08 -4.39
N LYS A 55 2.34 2.33 -3.09
CA LYS A 55 2.72 1.29 -2.13
C LYS A 55 1.67 0.19 -2.03
N LEU A 56 0.40 0.57 -1.84
CA LEU A 56 -0.72 -0.37 -1.77
C LEU A 56 -0.84 -1.17 -3.07
N SER A 57 -0.81 -0.49 -4.22
CA SER A 57 -0.91 -1.14 -5.53
C SER A 57 0.20 -2.17 -5.77
N ARG A 58 1.42 -1.83 -5.41
CA ARG A 58 2.56 -2.73 -5.56
C ARG A 58 2.44 -3.94 -4.63
N GLU A 59 2.09 -3.74 -3.37
CA GLU A 59 1.95 -4.85 -2.41
C GLU A 59 0.77 -5.75 -2.77
N PHE A 60 -0.37 -5.19 -3.19
CA PHE A 60 -1.54 -5.99 -3.57
C PHE A 60 -1.32 -6.83 -4.84
N ARG A 61 -0.55 -6.32 -5.80
CA ARG A 61 -0.16 -7.10 -6.99
C ARG A 61 0.77 -8.27 -6.65
N HIS A 62 1.51 -8.19 -5.55
CA HIS A 62 2.41 -9.25 -5.09
C HIS A 62 1.82 -10.05 -3.92
N ALA A 63 0.53 -10.01 -3.74
CA ALA A 63 -0.17 -10.85 -2.79
C ALA A 63 -0.46 -12.23 -3.39
N VAL A 64 -0.50 -13.25 -2.53
CA VAL A 64 -0.97 -14.57 -2.92
C VAL A 64 -2.41 -14.44 -3.42
N PRO A 65 -2.74 -15.03 -4.58
CA PRO A 65 -4.11 -15.00 -5.11
C PRO A 65 -5.12 -15.48 -4.07
N ASN A 66 -6.27 -14.82 -4.00
CA ASN A 66 -7.38 -15.15 -3.09
C ASN A 66 -7.04 -15.11 -1.58
N SER A 67 -5.91 -14.48 -1.21
CA SER A 67 -5.51 -14.34 0.19
C SER A 67 -6.14 -13.14 0.91
N PHE A 68 -6.87 -12.30 0.20
CA PHE A 68 -7.44 -11.07 0.75
C PHE A 68 -8.62 -11.33 1.68
N SER A 69 -8.69 -10.54 2.75
CA SER A 69 -9.84 -10.45 3.63
C SER A 69 -10.03 -9.01 4.04
N ASP A 70 -11.20 -8.46 3.80
CA ASP A 70 -11.59 -7.14 4.27
C ASP A 70 -12.45 -7.25 5.54
N SER A 71 -12.28 -6.32 6.44
CA SER A 71 -13.06 -6.19 7.67
C SER A 71 -13.34 -4.71 7.94
N GLY A 72 -14.21 -4.10 7.13
CA GLY A 72 -14.58 -2.69 7.25
C GLY A 72 -13.43 -1.73 6.95
N ASN A 73 -12.72 -1.29 7.97
CA ASN A 73 -11.62 -0.32 7.81
C ASN A 73 -10.25 -0.95 7.59
N CYS A 74 -10.16 -2.29 7.59
CA CYS A 74 -8.91 -3.02 7.42
C CYS A 74 -8.97 -3.96 6.21
N LEU A 75 -7.86 -4.07 5.51
CA LEU A 75 -7.62 -5.07 4.47
C LEU A 75 -6.36 -5.85 4.80
N SER A 76 -6.45 -7.17 4.78
CA SER A 76 -5.32 -8.04 5.04
C SER A 76 -5.11 -9.05 3.92
N PHE A 77 -3.87 -9.50 3.76
CA PHE A 77 -3.45 -10.45 2.74
C PHE A 77 -2.13 -11.12 3.12
N TYR A 78 -1.75 -12.17 2.39
CA TYR A 78 -0.44 -12.79 2.50
C TYR A 78 0.45 -12.38 1.31
N PRO A 79 1.61 -11.74 1.55
CA PRO A 79 2.58 -11.46 0.50
C PRO A 79 3.20 -12.75 -0.04
N ILE A 80 3.47 -12.78 -1.34
CA ILE A 80 4.28 -13.82 -1.97
C ILE A 80 5.74 -13.64 -1.51
N VAL A 81 6.31 -14.65 -0.89
CA VAL A 81 7.75 -14.71 -0.56
C VAL A 81 8.52 -15.26 -1.75
N TYR A 82 8.05 -16.38 -2.30
CA TYR A 82 8.60 -16.99 -3.50
C TYR A 82 7.47 -17.46 -4.41
N SER A 83 7.76 -17.60 -5.69
CA SER A 83 6.87 -18.21 -6.67
C SER A 83 7.70 -18.94 -7.73
N GLY A 84 7.04 -19.87 -8.42
CA GLY A 84 7.69 -20.64 -9.46
C GLY A 84 6.75 -21.63 -10.10
N PHE A 85 7.32 -22.74 -10.55
CA PHE A 85 6.58 -23.80 -11.23
C PHE A 85 6.70 -25.11 -10.45
N TYR A 86 5.67 -25.93 -10.53
CA TYR A 86 5.66 -27.25 -9.92
C TYR A 86 5.36 -28.34 -10.94
N ALA A 87 5.74 -29.54 -10.60
CA ALA A 87 5.37 -30.78 -11.29
C ALA A 87 4.99 -31.84 -10.27
N VAL A 88 4.12 -32.74 -10.65
CA VAL A 88 3.82 -33.94 -9.86
C VAL A 88 4.60 -35.09 -10.48
N GLU A 89 5.44 -35.75 -9.69
CA GLU A 89 6.22 -36.91 -10.09
C GLU A 89 6.00 -38.06 -9.11
N GLY A 90 5.30 -39.08 -9.54
CA GLY A 90 4.88 -40.17 -8.66
C GLY A 90 3.97 -39.68 -7.54
N SER A 91 4.42 -39.84 -6.30
CA SER A 91 3.71 -39.38 -5.10
C SER A 91 4.14 -37.96 -4.63
N ASP A 92 5.12 -37.37 -5.27
CA ASP A 92 5.77 -36.15 -4.79
C ASP A 92 5.36 -34.92 -5.59
N ILE A 93 5.34 -33.75 -4.94
CA ILE A 93 5.20 -32.46 -5.58
C ILE A 93 6.60 -31.84 -5.65
N GLN A 94 7.18 -31.80 -6.83
CA GLN A 94 8.45 -31.12 -7.09
C GLN A 94 8.21 -29.68 -7.52
N PHE A 95 9.04 -28.75 -7.05
CA PHE A 95 8.88 -27.35 -7.43
C PHE A 95 10.20 -26.61 -7.57
N LEU A 96 10.18 -25.62 -8.45
CA LEU A 96 11.29 -24.71 -8.72
C LEU A 96 10.92 -23.32 -8.21
N ILE A 97 11.85 -22.64 -7.57
CA ILE A 97 11.69 -21.24 -7.14
C ILE A 97 12.36 -20.34 -8.18
N GLY A 98 11.59 -19.39 -8.74
CA GLY A 98 12.08 -18.45 -9.75
C GLY A 98 13.00 -17.35 -9.23
N ASN A 99 13.26 -17.30 -7.93
CA ASN A 99 14.11 -16.29 -7.29
C ASN A 99 15.47 -16.89 -6.90
N THR A 100 16.56 -16.32 -7.40
CA THR A 100 17.94 -16.74 -7.09
C THR A 100 18.34 -16.54 -5.63
N ASN A 101 17.57 -15.73 -4.87
CA ASN A 101 17.83 -15.47 -3.44
C ASN A 101 17.14 -16.47 -2.50
N ALA A 102 16.51 -17.53 -3.02
CA ALA A 102 15.95 -18.56 -2.18
C ALA A 102 17.07 -19.28 -1.41
N THR A 103 16.90 -19.39 -0.09
CA THR A 103 17.87 -20.09 0.75
C THR A 103 17.65 -21.59 0.66
N SER A 104 18.71 -22.36 0.85
CA SER A 104 18.63 -23.81 1.04
C SER A 104 19.41 -24.16 2.32
N PRO A 105 18.74 -24.68 3.35
CA PRO A 105 17.31 -25.01 3.44
C PRO A 105 16.40 -23.78 3.43
N LEU A 106 15.11 -24.00 3.04
CA LEU A 106 14.08 -22.97 3.11
C LEU A 106 13.84 -22.53 4.57
N ALA A 107 13.53 -21.25 4.76
CA ALA A 107 13.26 -20.70 6.09
C ALA A 107 12.02 -21.37 6.75
N SER A 108 11.96 -21.33 8.07
CA SER A 108 10.83 -21.83 8.84
C SER A 108 9.57 -21.00 8.64
N GLY A 109 8.39 -21.61 8.75
CA GLY A 109 7.09 -20.96 8.64
C GLY A 109 6.66 -20.66 7.20
N LEU A 110 7.33 -21.22 6.21
CA LEU A 110 6.95 -21.11 4.80
C LEU A 110 5.99 -22.22 4.41
N SER A 111 4.91 -21.83 3.74
CA SER A 111 3.90 -22.73 3.16
C SER A 111 3.78 -22.49 1.67
N LEU A 112 3.63 -23.59 0.92
CA LEU A 112 3.39 -23.60 -0.52
C LEU A 112 1.92 -23.82 -0.78
N VAL A 113 1.32 -23.04 -1.67
CA VAL A 113 -0.06 -23.23 -2.13
C VAL A 113 -0.10 -23.24 -3.66
N ILE A 114 -0.99 -24.09 -4.19
CA ILE A 114 -1.20 -24.26 -5.63
C ILE A 114 -2.66 -23.92 -5.92
N ASN A 115 -2.87 -22.97 -6.82
CA ASN A 115 -4.19 -22.55 -7.31
C ASN A 115 -5.24 -22.33 -6.20
N PRO A 116 -4.96 -21.48 -5.17
CA PRO A 116 -5.94 -21.22 -4.12
C PRO A 116 -7.16 -20.52 -4.71
N SER A 117 -8.35 -21.05 -4.47
CA SER A 117 -9.63 -20.50 -4.96
C SER A 117 -10.31 -19.62 -3.92
N ARG A 118 -10.02 -19.85 -2.64
CA ARG A 118 -10.55 -19.13 -1.48
C ARG A 118 -9.46 -18.86 -0.45
N GLN A 119 -9.70 -17.92 0.44
CA GLN A 119 -8.77 -17.65 1.54
C GLN A 119 -8.52 -18.86 2.44
N GLN A 120 -9.52 -19.71 2.64
CA GLN A 120 -9.39 -20.90 3.47
C GLN A 120 -8.39 -21.92 2.90
N ASP A 121 -8.21 -21.96 1.58
CA ASP A 121 -7.30 -22.88 0.90
C ASP A 121 -5.82 -22.62 1.31
N LEU A 122 -5.50 -21.40 1.80
CA LEU A 122 -4.18 -21.10 2.33
C LEU A 122 -3.89 -21.82 3.66
N VAL A 123 -4.92 -22.33 4.32
CA VAL A 123 -4.81 -23.08 5.58
C VAL A 123 -5.04 -24.57 5.33
N SER A 124 -6.09 -24.94 4.56
CA SER A 124 -6.46 -26.34 4.32
C SER A 124 -5.59 -27.03 3.28
N ASP A 125 -5.18 -26.31 2.22
CA ASP A 125 -4.60 -26.88 1.00
C ASP A 125 -3.17 -26.39 0.77
N SER A 126 -2.52 -25.94 1.82
CA SER A 126 -1.11 -25.52 1.78
C SER A 126 -0.20 -26.61 2.35
N PHE A 127 1.00 -26.69 1.80
CA PHE A 127 2.03 -27.64 2.18
C PHE A 127 3.13 -26.91 2.95
N ASP A 128 3.53 -27.41 4.12
CA ASP A 128 4.70 -26.90 4.83
C ASP A 128 5.98 -27.23 4.04
N VAL A 129 6.71 -26.20 3.70
CA VAL A 129 7.98 -26.30 2.96
C VAL A 129 9.18 -25.86 3.79
N SER A 130 8.97 -25.67 5.11
CA SER A 130 10.02 -25.29 6.04
C SER A 130 11.15 -26.31 6.04
N GLY A 131 12.38 -25.83 5.91
CA GLY A 131 13.57 -26.67 6.00
C GLY A 131 13.83 -27.57 4.80
N LEU A 132 13.03 -27.52 3.74
CA LEU A 132 13.31 -28.28 2.52
C LEU A 132 14.62 -27.84 1.89
N ILE A 133 15.39 -28.81 1.43
CA ILE A 133 16.69 -28.60 0.81
C ILE A 133 16.54 -28.69 -0.71
N ASN A 134 17.23 -27.80 -1.41
CA ASN A 134 17.33 -27.87 -2.86
C ASN A 134 18.21 -29.04 -3.26
N ASP A 135 17.66 -29.96 -4.05
CA ASP A 135 18.38 -31.08 -4.64
C ASP A 135 18.32 -30.98 -6.16
N ALA A 136 19.48 -30.92 -6.80
CA ALA A 136 19.63 -30.82 -8.25
C ALA A 136 18.81 -29.68 -8.92
N GLY A 137 18.52 -28.58 -8.19
CA GLY A 137 17.81 -27.42 -8.71
C GLY A 137 16.33 -27.35 -8.37
N TYR A 138 15.77 -28.33 -7.70
CA TYR A 138 14.37 -28.33 -7.26
C TYR A 138 14.22 -28.71 -5.78
N PHE A 139 13.05 -28.42 -5.23
CA PHE A 139 12.62 -28.84 -3.91
C PHE A 139 11.49 -29.87 -4.07
N ALA A 140 11.30 -30.76 -3.11
CA ALA A 140 10.26 -31.76 -3.15
C ALA A 140 9.48 -31.83 -1.85
N VAL A 141 8.14 -31.86 -1.96
CA VAL A 141 7.22 -32.23 -0.88
C VAL A 141 6.82 -33.67 -1.11
N SER A 142 7.37 -34.56 -0.28
CA SER A 142 7.25 -36.01 -0.50
C SER A 142 5.89 -36.54 -0.06
N ASN A 143 5.32 -37.48 -0.85
CA ASN A 143 4.09 -38.18 -0.58
C ASN A 143 2.85 -37.29 -0.41
N GLN A 144 2.83 -36.10 -1.01
CA GLN A 144 1.72 -35.15 -0.88
C GLN A 144 0.93 -34.96 -2.18
N ALA A 145 1.30 -35.61 -3.28
CA ALA A 145 0.62 -35.41 -4.57
C ALA A 145 -0.86 -35.86 -4.54
N ALA A 146 -1.16 -36.86 -3.73
CA ALA A 146 -2.52 -37.43 -3.65
C ALA A 146 -3.52 -36.48 -2.95
N ILE A 147 -3.05 -35.55 -2.14
CA ILE A 147 -3.91 -34.57 -1.43
C ILE A 147 -3.97 -33.20 -2.12
N LEU A 148 -3.37 -33.09 -3.29
CA LEU A 148 -3.46 -31.87 -4.09
C LEU A 148 -4.88 -31.75 -4.65
N GLU A 149 -5.69 -30.85 -4.08
CA GLU A 149 -7.11 -30.71 -4.45
C GLU A 149 -7.31 -30.01 -5.79
N SER A 150 -6.40 -29.10 -6.16
CA SER A 150 -6.53 -28.29 -7.37
C SER A 150 -5.21 -28.16 -8.10
N ASN A 151 -5.27 -28.20 -9.44
CA ASN A 151 -4.12 -28.01 -10.31
C ASN A 151 -4.14 -26.62 -10.95
N SER A 152 -2.99 -25.97 -10.99
CA SER A 152 -2.81 -24.74 -11.78
C SER A 152 -2.60 -25.10 -13.26
N ILE A 153 -3.34 -24.44 -14.17
CA ILE A 153 -3.20 -24.61 -15.61
C ILE A 153 -1.76 -24.30 -16.07
N ASN A 154 -1.17 -23.28 -15.51
CA ASN A 154 0.20 -22.85 -15.81
C ASN A 154 1.25 -23.51 -14.90
N ARG A 155 0.84 -24.50 -14.09
CA ARG A 155 1.70 -25.19 -13.13
C ARG A 155 2.44 -24.24 -12.20
N ARG A 156 1.80 -23.15 -11.77
CA ARG A 156 2.36 -22.16 -10.85
C ARG A 156 2.06 -22.53 -9.41
N HIS A 157 3.00 -22.18 -8.54
CA HIS A 157 2.82 -22.23 -7.10
C HIS A 157 3.23 -20.90 -6.47
N TYR A 158 2.75 -20.67 -5.27
CA TYR A 158 3.11 -19.53 -4.45
C TYR A 158 3.58 -20.00 -3.09
N ILE A 159 4.65 -19.40 -2.59
CA ILE A 159 5.16 -19.64 -1.24
C ILE A 159 4.97 -18.36 -0.44
N PHE A 160 4.39 -18.49 0.73
CA PHE A 160 4.11 -17.41 1.65
C PHE A 160 4.52 -17.80 3.07
N ASN A 161 4.67 -16.80 3.95
CA ASN A 161 4.88 -17.07 5.37
C ASN A 161 3.50 -17.18 6.06
N ALA A 162 3.20 -18.32 6.65
CA ALA A 162 1.92 -18.57 7.33
C ALA A 162 1.64 -17.57 8.47
N ASN A 163 2.70 -17.03 9.10
CA ASN A 163 2.60 -16.01 10.13
C ASN A 163 2.86 -14.59 9.59
N GLY A 164 3.06 -14.45 8.28
CA GLY A 164 3.45 -13.20 7.62
C GLY A 164 2.29 -12.39 7.06
N ARG A 165 1.08 -12.53 7.61
CA ARG A 165 -0.09 -11.75 7.18
C ARG A 165 0.19 -10.25 7.32
N VAL A 166 -0.07 -9.51 6.28
CA VAL A 166 0.02 -8.05 6.26
C VAL A 166 -1.39 -7.47 6.35
N GLU A 167 -1.53 -6.43 7.17
CA GLU A 167 -2.80 -5.75 7.38
C GLU A 167 -2.62 -4.25 7.21
N TYR A 168 -3.48 -3.65 6.39
CA TYR A 168 -3.65 -2.21 6.27
C TYR A 168 -4.95 -1.79 6.93
N CYS A 169 -4.87 -0.88 7.90
CA CYS A 169 -6.04 -0.37 8.62
C CYS A 169 -6.12 1.16 8.53
N PHE A 170 -7.35 1.65 8.42
CA PHE A 170 -7.68 3.05 8.64
C PHE A 170 -8.25 3.24 10.05
N THR A 171 -7.56 4.01 10.87
CA THR A 171 -7.98 4.28 12.25
C THR A 171 -7.55 5.68 12.66
N ALA A 172 -8.46 6.44 13.26
CA ALA A 172 -8.18 7.76 13.84
C ALA A 172 -7.41 8.72 12.91
N GLY A 173 -7.84 8.81 11.65
CA GLY A 173 -7.25 9.75 10.69
C GLY A 173 -5.92 9.29 10.07
N ARG A 174 -5.57 8.01 10.21
CA ARG A 174 -4.30 7.43 9.76
C ARG A 174 -4.50 6.13 9.04
N ILE A 175 -3.64 5.87 8.08
CA ILE A 175 -3.48 4.53 7.49
C ILE A 175 -2.23 3.93 8.09
N SER A 176 -2.35 2.72 8.62
CA SER A 176 -1.25 1.95 9.17
C SER A 176 -1.06 0.63 8.42
N ARG A 177 0.17 0.13 8.38
CA ARG A 177 0.56 -1.20 7.91
C ARG A 177 1.13 -1.99 9.08
N ASN A 178 0.47 -3.04 9.52
CA ASN A 178 0.83 -3.81 10.71
C ASN A 178 1.08 -2.90 11.94
N GLY A 179 0.22 -1.90 12.14
CA GLY A 179 0.34 -0.93 13.23
C GLY A 179 1.34 0.21 12.98
N VAL A 180 2.18 0.14 11.95
CA VAL A 180 3.11 1.22 11.59
C VAL A 180 2.41 2.22 10.68
N GLN A 181 2.43 3.49 11.05
CA GLN A 181 1.80 4.56 10.26
C GLN A 181 2.44 4.69 8.88
N VAL A 182 1.59 4.73 7.84
CA VAL A 182 1.96 4.94 6.43
C VAL A 182 1.48 6.29 5.92
N ALA A 183 0.33 6.75 6.40
CA ALA A 183 -0.23 8.05 6.07
C ALA A 183 -0.95 8.69 7.26
N ASP A 184 -0.99 10.02 7.28
CA ASP A 184 -1.80 10.85 8.18
C ASP A 184 -2.75 11.75 7.39
N SER A 185 -3.47 12.62 8.10
CA SER A 185 -4.42 13.58 7.50
C SER A 185 -5.48 12.91 6.59
N VAL A 186 -5.82 11.67 6.89
CA VAL A 186 -6.84 10.88 6.17
C VAL A 186 -8.17 11.05 6.87
N SER A 187 -9.15 11.70 6.24
CA SER A 187 -10.49 11.87 6.79
C SER A 187 -11.40 10.66 6.53
N ALA A 188 -11.16 9.94 5.44
CA ALA A 188 -11.87 8.69 5.14
C ALA A 188 -10.99 7.75 4.32
N ALA A 189 -11.10 6.46 4.59
CA ALA A 189 -10.53 5.42 3.76
C ALA A 189 -11.46 4.21 3.71
N SER A 190 -11.53 3.56 2.56
CA SER A 190 -12.20 2.27 2.43
C SER A 190 -11.41 1.36 1.53
N PHE A 191 -11.32 0.10 1.95
CA PHE A 191 -10.73 -0.99 1.21
C PHE A 191 -11.83 -2.03 0.97
N ASN A 192 -12.10 -2.36 -0.27
CA ASN A 192 -13.11 -3.36 -0.60
C ASN A 192 -12.51 -4.38 -1.56
N TYR A 193 -12.47 -5.62 -1.13
CA TYR A 193 -12.03 -6.73 -1.96
C TYR A 193 -13.22 -7.36 -2.67
N LEU A 194 -13.16 -7.40 -3.98
CA LEU A 194 -14.09 -8.11 -4.83
C LEU A 194 -13.46 -9.43 -5.26
N GLU A 195 -14.00 -10.52 -4.77
CA GLU A 195 -13.55 -11.87 -5.10
C GLU A 195 -13.53 -12.11 -6.62
N PRO A 196 -12.64 -12.97 -7.11
CA PRO A 196 -12.60 -13.30 -8.52
C PRO A 196 -13.87 -14.05 -8.94
N THR A 197 -14.23 -13.87 -10.20
CA THR A 197 -15.31 -14.58 -10.86
C THR A 197 -14.75 -15.25 -12.11
N LEU A 198 -15.54 -16.09 -12.78
CA LEU A 198 -15.14 -16.71 -14.06
C LEU A 198 -14.77 -15.68 -15.15
N GLN A 199 -15.24 -14.45 -15.02
CA GLN A 199 -15.03 -13.39 -16.02
C GLN A 199 -14.04 -12.30 -15.57
N ARG A 200 -13.66 -12.28 -14.29
CA ARG A 200 -12.84 -11.22 -13.70
C ARG A 200 -11.94 -11.76 -12.61
N GLY A 201 -10.66 -11.39 -12.63
CA GLY A 201 -9.75 -11.58 -11.51
C GLY A 201 -10.17 -10.83 -10.24
N GLY A 202 -9.56 -11.15 -9.12
CA GLY A 202 -9.76 -10.42 -7.88
C GLY A 202 -9.41 -8.94 -8.04
N LEU A 203 -10.18 -8.06 -7.41
CA LEU A 203 -10.03 -6.61 -7.51
C LEU A 203 -10.11 -5.98 -6.12
N VAL A 204 -9.16 -5.11 -5.80
CA VAL A 204 -9.22 -4.28 -4.60
C VAL A 204 -9.56 -2.85 -4.99
N HIS A 205 -10.72 -2.36 -4.54
CA HIS A 205 -11.08 -0.95 -4.63
C HIS A 205 -10.50 -0.19 -3.44
N ILE A 206 -9.72 0.84 -3.72
CA ILE A 206 -9.14 1.74 -2.72
C ILE A 206 -9.79 3.11 -2.91
N LYS A 207 -10.37 3.66 -1.85
CA LYS A 207 -10.86 5.05 -1.81
C LYS A 207 -10.22 5.73 -0.60
N LEU A 208 -9.57 6.86 -0.84
CA LEU A 208 -8.91 7.65 0.20
C LEU A 208 -9.36 9.10 0.08
N THR A 209 -9.66 9.73 1.21
CA THR A 209 -9.92 11.16 1.30
C THR A 209 -8.92 11.74 2.30
N PHE A 210 -8.14 12.69 1.85
CA PHE A 210 -7.24 13.48 2.69
C PHE A 210 -7.85 14.84 2.94
N THR A 211 -7.76 15.34 4.17
CA THR A 211 -8.27 16.66 4.53
C THR A 211 -7.23 17.40 5.38
N GLN A 212 -6.92 18.62 4.99
CA GLN A 212 -6.05 19.53 5.72
C GLN A 212 -6.53 20.97 5.50
N ASN A 213 -6.61 21.78 6.56
CA ASN A 213 -7.03 23.18 6.51
C ASN A 213 -8.32 23.41 5.70
N ASP A 214 -9.35 22.63 5.96
CA ASP A 214 -10.67 22.66 5.29
C ASP A 214 -10.65 22.29 3.78
N GLU A 215 -9.50 21.93 3.23
CA GLU A 215 -9.38 21.42 1.87
C GLU A 215 -9.36 19.90 1.85
N SER A 216 -10.20 19.30 0.99
CA SER A 216 -10.30 17.84 0.85
C SER A 216 -9.90 17.40 -0.55
N SER A 217 -9.11 16.33 -0.61
CA SER A 217 -8.70 15.69 -1.87
C SER A 217 -9.11 14.22 -1.86
N HIS A 218 -9.77 13.78 -2.93
CA HIS A 218 -10.30 12.43 -3.08
C HIS A 218 -9.46 11.65 -4.09
N TYR A 219 -9.10 10.44 -3.71
CA TYR A 219 -8.34 9.52 -4.54
C TYR A 219 -9.05 8.18 -4.61
N GLN A 220 -9.10 7.62 -5.80
CA GLN A 220 -9.66 6.30 -6.03
C GLN A 220 -8.74 5.51 -6.94
N GLN A 221 -8.53 4.25 -6.60
CA GLN A 221 -7.71 3.34 -7.40
C GLN A 221 -8.24 1.91 -7.31
N ASP A 222 -8.26 1.25 -8.45
CA ASP A 222 -8.58 -0.15 -8.57
C ASP A 222 -7.31 -0.94 -8.84
N VAL A 223 -7.04 -1.92 -7.99
CA VAL A 223 -5.87 -2.78 -8.12
C VAL A 223 -6.32 -4.19 -8.43
N GLN A 224 -5.99 -4.64 -9.63
CA GLN A 224 -6.21 -6.03 -10.01
C GLN A 224 -5.18 -6.93 -9.33
N VAL A 225 -5.68 -7.92 -8.61
CA VAL A 225 -4.86 -8.99 -8.05
C VAL A 225 -4.56 -9.97 -9.18
N LEU A 226 -3.29 -10.31 -9.35
CA LEU A 226 -2.89 -11.25 -10.40
C LEU A 226 -3.35 -12.66 -10.01
N ASN A 227 -4.57 -12.99 -10.37
CA ASN A 227 -5.02 -14.38 -10.41
C ASN A 227 -4.60 -14.94 -11.76
N VAL A 228 -3.44 -15.56 -11.79
CA VAL A 228 -3.05 -16.38 -12.93
C VAL A 228 -3.27 -17.83 -12.49
N PRO A 229 -4.35 -18.49 -12.95
CA PRO A 229 -4.62 -19.89 -12.64
C PRO A 229 -3.52 -20.80 -13.16
#